data_cd58ee813cffba3f87c217bc6e98ae78
#
_entry.id   cd58ee813cffba3f87c217bc6e98ae78
#
_cell.length_a   1.000
_cell.length_b   1.000
_cell.length_c   1.000
_cell.angle_alpha   90.00
_cell.angle_beta   90.00
_cell.angle_gamma   90.00
#
_symmetry.space_group_name_H-M   'P 1'
#
loop_
_entity.id
_entity.type
_entity.pdbx_description
1 polymer ?
#
loop_
_entity_poly.entity_id
_entity_poly.type
_entity_poly.pdbx_seq_one_letter_code
_entity_poly.pdbx_strand_id
1 'polypeptide(L)'
;KGARLQRALISFFLDAAREAGYLEIQPPYVVNAASGYGTGQLPDKEGQMYHCNEDDLYLIPTAEVPVTNLYRDVIFNESDLPIKNTAYSACFRREAGSYGKDVRGLNRLHQFDKVEIVQIQHPDHSYEALEEMKAHVQSLVERLELPWHILRLCGGDMSFTSDRKSVV
;
A
#
# COMPACT_ATOMS: atom_id res chain seq x y z
N LYS A 1 2.85 -3.77 -26.05
CA LYS A 1 4.13 -3.52 -25.32
C LYS A 1 3.83 -3.14 -23.87
N GLY A 2 2.93 -2.19 -23.58
CA GLY A 2 2.63 -1.72 -22.21
C GLY A 2 2.22 -2.82 -21.23
N ALA A 3 1.24 -3.66 -21.57
CA ALA A 3 0.80 -4.76 -20.71
C ALA A 3 1.91 -5.77 -20.36
N ARG A 4 2.85 -5.99 -21.28
CA ARG A 4 4.02 -6.83 -21.00
C ARG A 4 4.99 -6.16 -20.03
N LEU A 5 5.20 -4.86 -20.16
CA LEU A 5 6.03 -4.09 -19.22
C LEU A 5 5.40 -4.08 -17.83
N GLN A 6 4.12 -3.78 -17.73
CA GLN A 6 3.36 -3.82 -16.47
C GLN A 6 3.52 -5.16 -15.75
N ARG A 7 3.29 -6.28 -16.46
CA ARG A 7 3.46 -7.62 -15.87
C ARG A 7 4.92 -7.89 -15.44
N ALA A 8 5.90 -7.43 -16.22
CA ALA A 8 7.31 -7.60 -15.88
C ALA A 8 7.68 -6.81 -14.62
N LEU A 9 7.17 -5.58 -14.46
CA LEU A 9 7.37 -4.78 -13.25
C LEU A 9 6.70 -5.40 -12.02
N ILE A 10 5.48 -5.94 -12.16
CA ILE A 10 4.82 -6.65 -11.05
C ILE A 10 5.68 -7.83 -10.59
N SER A 11 6.12 -8.69 -11.52
CA SER A 11 6.99 -9.82 -11.18
C SER A 11 8.31 -9.36 -10.54
N PHE A 12 8.94 -8.33 -11.09
CA PHE A 12 10.18 -7.78 -10.55
C PHE A 12 10.03 -7.29 -9.10
N PHE A 13 8.95 -6.56 -8.79
CA PHE A 13 8.73 -6.05 -7.43
C PHE A 13 8.39 -7.17 -6.45
N LEU A 14 7.59 -8.16 -6.84
CA LEU A 14 7.27 -9.32 -6.00
C LEU A 14 8.51 -10.17 -5.72
N ASP A 15 9.33 -10.45 -6.74
CA ASP A 15 10.56 -11.22 -6.58
C ASP A 15 11.54 -10.50 -5.66
N ALA A 16 11.72 -9.18 -5.83
CA ALA A 16 12.57 -8.38 -4.97
C ALA A 16 12.08 -8.33 -3.51
N ALA A 17 10.76 -8.24 -3.30
CA ALA A 17 10.18 -8.28 -1.95
C ALA A 17 10.41 -9.66 -1.31
N ARG A 18 10.25 -10.75 -2.05
CA ARG A 18 10.53 -12.10 -1.56
C ARG A 18 12.01 -12.26 -1.18
N GLU A 19 12.95 -11.74 -2.00
CA GLU A 19 14.38 -11.72 -1.70
C GLU A 19 14.70 -10.96 -0.40
N ALA A 20 13.91 -9.92 -0.09
CA ALA A 20 13.98 -9.13 1.15
C ALA A 20 13.24 -9.77 2.35
N GLY A 21 12.74 -11.01 2.19
CA GLY A 21 12.11 -11.79 3.26
C GLY A 21 10.61 -11.53 3.45
N TYR A 22 9.93 -10.90 2.50
CA TYR A 22 8.48 -10.74 2.54
C TYR A 22 7.76 -11.99 2.04
N LEU A 23 6.75 -12.43 2.76
CA LEU A 23 5.83 -13.50 2.33
C LEU A 23 4.79 -12.92 1.37
N GLU A 24 4.71 -13.49 0.18
CA GLU A 24 3.72 -13.09 -0.81
C GLU A 24 2.32 -13.58 -0.43
N ILE A 25 1.33 -12.68 -0.54
CA ILE A 25 -0.08 -12.93 -0.25
C ILE A 25 -0.92 -12.51 -1.44
N GLN A 26 -1.90 -13.33 -1.81
CA GLN A 26 -2.95 -12.98 -2.77
C GLN A 26 -4.17 -12.45 -2.01
N PRO A 27 -4.39 -11.11 -1.96
CA PRO A 27 -5.49 -10.53 -1.21
C PRO A 27 -6.78 -10.50 -2.03
N PRO A 28 -7.95 -10.42 -1.39
CA PRO A 28 -9.19 -10.08 -2.06
C PRO A 28 -9.19 -8.61 -2.48
N TYR A 29 -9.93 -8.30 -3.56
CA TYR A 29 -10.08 -6.91 -4.04
C TYR A 29 -11.34 -6.23 -3.51
N VAL A 30 -12.17 -6.97 -2.81
CA VAL A 30 -13.42 -6.51 -2.20
C VAL A 30 -13.37 -6.83 -0.71
N VAL A 31 -13.70 -5.84 0.13
CA VAL A 31 -13.64 -5.95 1.59
C VAL A 31 -14.91 -5.38 2.23
N ASN A 32 -15.20 -5.79 3.45
CA ASN A 32 -16.28 -5.22 4.24
C ASN A 32 -15.87 -3.91 4.95
N ALA A 33 -16.84 -3.19 5.48
CA ALA A 33 -16.60 -1.94 6.20
C ALA A 33 -15.63 -2.10 7.39
N ALA A 34 -15.72 -3.21 8.14
CA ALA A 34 -14.84 -3.47 9.28
C ALA A 34 -13.36 -3.49 8.90
N SER A 35 -13.04 -3.99 7.70
CA SER A 35 -11.66 -3.96 7.18
C SER A 35 -11.21 -2.56 6.82
N GLY A 36 -12.09 -1.73 6.28
CA GLY A 36 -11.81 -0.31 6.00
C GLY A 36 -11.56 0.50 7.28
N TYR A 37 -12.33 0.24 8.33
CA TYR A 37 -12.10 0.86 9.65
C TYR A 37 -10.78 0.39 10.28
N GLY A 38 -10.43 -0.87 10.13
CA GLY A 38 -9.21 -1.45 10.70
C GLY A 38 -7.91 -0.82 10.20
N THR A 39 -7.93 -0.18 9.03
CA THR A 39 -6.77 0.51 8.42
C THR A 39 -6.97 2.01 8.25
N GLY A 40 -8.05 2.58 8.81
CA GLY A 40 -8.32 4.01 8.75
C GLY A 40 -8.75 4.55 7.38
N GLN A 41 -9.17 3.67 6.45
CA GLN A 41 -9.77 4.09 5.17
C GLN A 41 -11.22 4.53 5.33
N LEU A 42 -11.89 4.03 6.36
CA LEU A 42 -13.20 4.48 6.78
C LEU A 42 -13.11 5.19 8.14
N PRO A 43 -13.96 6.19 8.40
CA PRO A 43 -14.98 6.74 7.50
C PRO A 43 -14.34 7.51 6.34
N ASP A 44 -14.80 7.24 5.13
CA ASP A 44 -14.31 7.87 3.90
C ASP A 44 -14.87 9.30 3.74
N LYS A 45 -14.25 10.25 4.43
CA LYS A 45 -14.66 11.66 4.41
C LYS A 45 -14.47 12.34 3.05
N GLU A 46 -13.58 11.82 2.23
CA GLU A 46 -13.22 12.39 0.94
C GLU A 46 -13.94 11.70 -0.23
N GLY A 47 -14.67 10.62 0.04
CA GLY A 47 -15.39 9.88 -0.97
C GLY A 47 -14.48 9.16 -1.98
N GLN A 48 -13.34 8.64 -1.52
CA GLN A 48 -12.33 8.02 -2.37
C GLN A 48 -12.61 6.55 -2.69
N MET A 49 -13.34 5.86 -1.83
CA MET A 49 -13.62 4.43 -2.01
C MET A 49 -14.83 4.19 -2.91
N TYR A 50 -14.72 3.19 -3.76
CA TYR A 50 -15.86 2.62 -4.47
C TYR A 50 -16.63 1.71 -3.52
N HIS A 51 -17.94 1.93 -3.41
CA HIS A 51 -18.86 1.16 -2.59
C HIS A 51 -19.86 0.38 -3.45
N CYS A 52 -19.96 -0.91 -3.21
CA CYS A 52 -20.96 -1.82 -3.80
C CYS A 52 -22.19 -1.82 -2.88
N ASN A 53 -23.18 -1.00 -3.18
CA ASN A 53 -24.31 -0.72 -2.28
C ASN A 53 -25.17 -1.94 -1.93
N GLU A 54 -25.36 -2.87 -2.87
CA GLU A 54 -26.22 -4.03 -2.66
C GLU A 54 -25.65 -5.02 -1.65
N ASP A 55 -24.32 -5.19 -1.66
CA ASP A 55 -23.63 -6.17 -0.82
C ASP A 55 -22.93 -5.51 0.39
N ASP A 56 -22.97 -4.18 0.52
CA ASP A 56 -22.25 -3.39 1.51
C ASP A 56 -20.74 -3.70 1.54
N LEU A 57 -20.14 -3.78 0.37
CA LEU A 57 -18.73 -4.08 0.17
C LEU A 57 -18.01 -2.92 -0.51
N TYR A 58 -16.69 -2.86 -0.31
CA TYR A 58 -15.83 -1.80 -0.84
C TYR A 58 -14.73 -2.39 -1.72
N LEU A 59 -14.47 -1.76 -2.87
CA LEU A 59 -13.27 -2.05 -3.65
C LEU A 59 -12.04 -1.48 -2.93
N ILE A 60 -10.98 -2.26 -2.82
CA ILE A 60 -9.77 -1.83 -2.08
C ILE A 60 -9.06 -0.68 -2.80
N PRO A 61 -8.66 0.38 -2.09
CA PRO A 61 -7.81 1.43 -2.62
C PRO A 61 -6.31 1.09 -2.55
N THR A 62 -5.98 0.02 -1.84
CA THR A 62 -4.63 -0.49 -1.56
C THR A 62 -4.71 -1.90 -0.97
N ALA A 63 -3.74 -2.75 -1.28
CA ALA A 63 -3.62 -4.07 -0.66
C ALA A 63 -3.31 -4.01 0.85
N GLU A 64 -2.87 -2.87 1.36
CA GLU A 64 -2.72 -2.62 2.80
C GLU A 64 -3.97 -3.02 3.57
N VAL A 65 -5.17 -2.68 3.05
CA VAL A 65 -6.43 -2.96 3.72
C VAL A 65 -6.63 -4.46 3.98
N PRO A 66 -6.68 -5.35 2.98
CA PRO A 66 -6.87 -6.77 3.26
C PRO A 66 -5.67 -7.42 3.93
N VAL A 67 -4.44 -7.05 3.60
CA VAL A 67 -3.23 -7.67 4.17
C VAL A 67 -3.10 -7.38 5.67
N THR A 68 -3.28 -6.12 6.09
CA THR A 68 -3.23 -5.75 7.51
C THR A 68 -4.36 -6.42 8.30
N ASN A 69 -5.54 -6.54 7.70
CA ASN A 69 -6.70 -7.16 8.35
C ASN A 69 -6.60 -8.69 8.52
N LEU A 70 -5.63 -9.37 7.89
CA LEU A 70 -5.31 -10.77 8.22
C LEU A 70 -4.95 -10.94 9.69
N TYR A 71 -4.43 -9.91 10.29
CA TYR A 71 -3.92 -9.90 11.66
C TYR A 71 -4.83 -9.13 12.63
N ARG A 72 -6.01 -8.71 12.19
CA ARG A 72 -6.98 -8.08 13.06
C ARG A 72 -7.45 -9.07 14.13
N ASP A 73 -7.52 -8.60 15.38
CA ASP A 73 -7.90 -9.41 16.55
C ASP A 73 -6.94 -10.59 16.84
N VAL A 74 -5.72 -10.58 16.27
CA VAL A 74 -4.67 -11.55 16.57
C VAL A 74 -3.73 -10.98 17.62
N ILE A 75 -3.41 -11.78 18.62
CA ILE A 75 -2.38 -11.48 19.62
C ILE A 75 -1.13 -12.27 19.26
N PHE A 76 -0.02 -11.59 19.01
CA PHE A 76 1.26 -12.19 18.68
C PHE A 76 2.13 -12.38 19.93
N ASN A 77 2.98 -13.40 19.89
CA ASN A 77 4.13 -13.43 20.77
C ASN A 77 5.21 -12.49 20.18
N GLU A 78 6.06 -11.95 21.04
CA GLU A 78 7.17 -11.09 20.59
C GLU A 78 8.12 -11.83 19.61
N SER A 79 8.28 -13.14 19.82
CA SER A 79 9.08 -14.01 18.95
C SER A 79 8.53 -14.19 17.51
N ASP A 80 7.27 -13.85 17.28
CA ASP A 80 6.61 -13.96 15.97
C ASP A 80 6.90 -12.73 15.08
N LEU A 81 7.49 -11.68 15.66
CA LEU A 81 7.82 -10.43 14.98
C LEU A 81 9.27 -10.41 14.45
N PRO A 82 9.55 -9.75 13.35
CA PRO A 82 8.60 -9.01 12.48
C PRO A 82 7.81 -9.92 11.55
N ILE A 83 6.57 -9.54 11.23
CA ILE A 83 5.78 -10.15 10.17
C ILE A 83 5.92 -9.27 8.94
N LYS A 84 6.37 -9.84 7.82
CA LYS A 84 6.59 -9.14 6.56
C LYS A 84 5.76 -9.77 5.46
N ASN A 85 4.87 -8.98 4.84
CA ASN A 85 4.03 -9.43 3.73
C ASN A 85 4.19 -8.53 2.51
N THR A 86 4.10 -9.12 1.33
CA THR A 86 3.96 -8.41 0.06
C THR A 86 2.74 -8.91 -0.68
N ALA A 87 2.08 -8.02 -1.41
CA ALA A 87 0.91 -8.37 -2.19
C ALA A 87 0.81 -7.51 -3.45
N TYR A 88 0.50 -8.15 -4.57
CA TYR A 88 0.04 -7.46 -5.76
C TYR A 88 -1.48 -7.35 -5.75
N SER A 89 -2.00 -6.18 -6.09
CA SER A 89 -3.43 -6.01 -6.37
C SER A 89 -3.71 -4.90 -7.37
N ALA A 90 -4.85 -5.03 -8.07
CA ALA A 90 -5.52 -3.86 -8.60
C ALA A 90 -6.04 -3.02 -7.43
N CYS A 91 -5.90 -1.70 -7.54
CA CYS A 91 -6.38 -0.73 -6.56
C CYS A 91 -7.36 0.21 -7.22
N PHE A 92 -8.39 0.63 -6.47
CA PHE A 92 -9.50 1.42 -6.99
C PHE A 92 -9.68 2.68 -6.16
N ARG A 93 -9.66 3.85 -6.81
CA ARG A 93 -9.90 5.15 -6.17
C ARG A 93 -10.83 5.98 -7.03
N ARG A 94 -11.80 6.64 -6.41
CA ARG A 94 -12.75 7.51 -7.12
C ARG A 94 -12.10 8.80 -7.60
N GLU A 95 -10.95 9.14 -7.06
CA GLU A 95 -10.22 10.38 -7.37
C GLU A 95 -11.11 11.62 -7.19
N ALA A 96 -12.00 11.59 -6.21
CA ALA A 96 -12.89 12.69 -5.87
C ALA A 96 -12.05 13.91 -5.45
N GLY A 97 -12.34 15.08 -6.03
CA GLY A 97 -11.57 16.30 -5.77
C GLY A 97 -10.36 16.54 -6.68
N SER A 98 -9.99 15.60 -7.54
CA SER A 98 -8.86 15.73 -8.47
C SER A 98 -9.28 16.36 -9.81
N TYR A 99 -9.60 17.65 -9.82
CA TYR A 99 -10.18 18.33 -11.00
C TYR A 99 -9.18 19.15 -11.84
N GLY A 100 -7.90 19.23 -11.45
CA GLY A 100 -6.88 20.00 -12.16
C GLY A 100 -6.44 19.37 -13.49
N LYS A 101 -6.00 20.19 -14.47
CA LYS A 101 -5.45 19.70 -15.76
C LYS A 101 -4.21 18.82 -15.56
N ASP A 102 -3.43 19.10 -14.52
CA ASP A 102 -2.15 18.44 -14.23
C ASP A 102 -2.32 17.05 -13.61
N VAL A 103 -3.56 16.69 -13.21
CA VAL A 103 -3.87 15.40 -12.57
C VAL A 103 -4.68 14.45 -13.46
N ARG A 104 -4.93 14.83 -14.73
CA ARG A 104 -5.66 13.99 -15.69
C ARG A 104 -4.70 13.14 -16.53
N GLY A 105 -5.19 11.99 -16.98
CA GLY A 105 -4.46 11.11 -17.90
C GLY A 105 -3.85 9.89 -17.22
N LEU A 106 -2.76 9.36 -17.76
CA LEU A 106 -2.13 8.12 -17.27
C LEU A 106 -1.52 8.23 -15.87
N ASN A 107 -1.28 9.44 -15.38
CA ASN A 107 -0.67 9.65 -14.07
C ASN A 107 -1.63 9.46 -12.89
N ARG A 108 -2.96 9.48 -13.14
CA ARG A 108 -3.97 9.35 -12.09
C ARG A 108 -5.22 8.66 -12.64
N LEU A 109 -5.38 7.41 -12.29
CA LEU A 109 -6.41 6.51 -12.81
C LEU A 109 -7.32 6.04 -11.68
N HIS A 110 -8.57 5.73 -12.00
CA HIS A 110 -9.55 5.11 -11.10
C HIS A 110 -9.18 3.68 -10.73
N GLN A 111 -8.45 3.00 -11.61
CA GLN A 111 -7.86 1.68 -11.37
C GLN A 111 -6.38 1.72 -11.75
N PHE A 112 -5.52 1.20 -10.87
CA PHE A 112 -4.09 1.05 -11.08
C PHE A 112 -3.58 -0.19 -10.36
N ASP A 113 -2.40 -0.66 -10.76
CA ASP A 113 -1.75 -1.79 -10.12
C ASP A 113 -0.75 -1.33 -9.08
N LYS A 114 -0.68 -2.06 -7.96
CA LYS A 114 0.29 -1.79 -6.90
C LYS A 114 0.84 -3.09 -6.32
N VAL A 115 2.15 -3.13 -6.14
CA VAL A 115 2.79 -4.10 -5.25
C VAL A 115 3.00 -3.40 -3.90
N GLU A 116 2.40 -3.95 -2.88
CA GLU A 116 2.41 -3.42 -1.51
C GLU A 116 3.36 -4.24 -0.65
N ILE A 117 4.05 -3.60 0.28
CA ILE A 117 4.75 -4.26 1.39
C ILE A 117 4.14 -3.79 2.71
N VAL A 118 3.86 -4.74 3.59
CA VAL A 118 3.32 -4.49 4.93
C VAL A 118 4.22 -5.16 5.95
N GLN A 119 4.58 -4.44 6.99
CA GLN A 119 5.39 -4.98 8.07
C GLN A 119 4.74 -4.70 9.41
N ILE A 120 4.56 -5.74 10.23
CA ILE A 120 4.13 -5.64 11.63
C ILE A 120 5.36 -5.86 12.47
N GLN A 121 5.68 -4.89 13.30
CA GLN A 121 6.91 -4.86 14.07
C GLN A 121 6.63 -4.55 15.54
N HIS A 122 7.55 -4.97 16.43
CA HIS A 122 7.55 -4.49 17.79
C HIS A 122 7.66 -2.96 17.83
N PRO A 123 6.88 -2.26 18.69
CA PRO A 123 6.88 -0.80 18.73
C PRO A 123 8.26 -0.16 18.87
N ASP A 124 9.15 -0.74 19.66
CA ASP A 124 10.50 -0.23 19.87
C ASP A 124 11.39 -0.25 18.62
N HIS A 125 11.04 -1.07 17.62
CA HIS A 125 11.76 -1.21 16.35
C HIS A 125 11.01 -0.62 15.14
N SER A 126 9.90 0.09 15.37
CA SER A 126 9.05 0.59 14.28
C SER A 126 9.73 1.60 13.35
N TYR A 127 10.59 2.47 13.90
CA TYR A 127 11.34 3.44 13.07
C TYR A 127 12.46 2.78 12.27
N GLU A 128 13.11 1.78 12.84
CA GLU A 128 14.12 0.98 12.14
C GLU A 128 13.48 0.23 10.96
N ALA A 129 12.33 -0.37 11.19
CA ALA A 129 11.54 -1.03 10.16
C ALA A 129 11.13 -0.07 9.03
N LEU A 130 10.73 1.16 9.35
CA LEU A 130 10.42 2.18 8.35
C LEU A 130 11.64 2.54 7.49
N GLU A 131 12.82 2.67 8.08
CA GLU A 131 14.07 2.94 7.35
C GLU A 131 14.45 1.74 6.45
N GLU A 132 14.27 0.51 6.93
CA GLU A 132 14.46 -0.72 6.15
C GLU A 132 13.52 -0.77 4.92
N MET A 133 12.23 -0.54 5.13
CA MET A 133 11.23 -0.49 4.06
C MET A 133 11.56 0.61 3.04
N LYS A 134 11.97 1.77 3.51
CA LYS A 134 12.42 2.88 2.66
C LYS A 134 13.63 2.47 1.81
N ALA A 135 14.64 1.86 2.42
CA ALA A 135 15.84 1.40 1.71
C ALA A 135 15.50 0.32 0.66
N HIS A 136 14.56 -0.58 0.97
CA HIS A 136 14.04 -1.54 0.00
C HIS A 136 13.44 -0.85 -1.23
N VAL A 137 12.54 0.12 -1.03
CA VAL A 137 11.93 0.87 -2.14
C VAL A 137 12.97 1.65 -2.96
N GLN A 138 13.97 2.26 -2.30
CA GLN A 138 15.09 2.92 -2.98
C GLN A 138 15.85 1.96 -3.89
N SER A 139 16.16 0.77 -3.41
CA SER A 139 16.87 -0.24 -4.19
C SER A 139 16.12 -0.66 -5.46
N LEU A 140 14.78 -0.62 -5.45
CA LEU A 140 13.96 -0.93 -6.62
C LEU A 140 14.12 0.11 -7.72
N VAL A 141 14.07 1.41 -7.38
CA VAL A 141 14.24 2.49 -8.37
C VAL A 141 15.68 2.59 -8.87
N GLU A 142 16.67 2.28 -8.03
CA GLU A 142 18.07 2.15 -8.42
C GLU A 142 18.29 1.02 -9.43
N ARG A 143 17.73 -0.16 -9.18
CA ARG A 143 17.77 -1.31 -10.10
C ARG A 143 17.07 -1.05 -11.43
N LEU A 144 16.11 -0.11 -11.46
CA LEU A 144 15.44 0.36 -12.67
C LEU A 144 16.19 1.51 -13.35
N GLU A 145 17.32 1.95 -12.79
CA GLU A 145 18.12 3.08 -13.30
C GLU A 145 17.33 4.39 -13.46
N LEU A 146 16.32 4.59 -12.58
CA LEU A 146 15.49 5.78 -12.58
C LEU A 146 16.08 6.86 -11.67
N PRO A 147 16.04 8.13 -12.07
CA PRO A 147 16.37 9.23 -11.15
C PRO A 147 15.34 9.32 -10.05
N TRP A 148 15.79 9.45 -8.81
CA TRP A 148 14.92 9.49 -7.65
C TRP A 148 15.44 10.44 -6.56
N HIS A 149 14.56 10.83 -5.68
CA HIS A 149 14.88 11.48 -4.41
C HIS A 149 13.84 11.10 -3.35
N ILE A 150 14.19 11.28 -2.08
CA ILE A 150 13.26 11.04 -0.98
C ILE A 150 12.68 12.37 -0.53
N LEU A 151 11.36 12.43 -0.47
CA LEU A 151 10.62 13.51 0.15
C LEU A 151 10.12 13.04 1.53
N ARG A 152 10.60 13.65 2.59
CA ARG A 152 9.99 13.52 3.93
C ARG A 152 8.83 14.50 4.01
N LEU A 153 7.63 13.96 4.22
CA LEU A 153 6.42 14.79 4.25
C LEU A 153 6.35 15.61 5.54
N CYS A 154 5.78 16.81 5.43
CA CYS A 154 5.45 17.63 6.58
C CYS A 154 4.17 17.16 7.28
N GLY A 155 3.92 17.66 8.50
CA GLY A 155 2.77 17.23 9.29
C GLY A 155 1.40 17.46 8.60
N GLY A 156 1.30 18.45 7.71
CA GLY A 156 0.08 18.71 6.94
C GLY A 156 -0.28 17.64 5.89
N ASP A 157 0.69 16.83 5.48
CA ASP A 157 0.50 15.76 4.49
C ASP A 157 0.44 14.37 5.13
N MET A 158 0.48 14.29 6.45
CA MET A 158 0.35 13.03 7.17
C MET A 158 -1.12 12.72 7.45
N SER A 159 -1.50 11.44 7.29
CA SER A 159 -2.80 10.96 7.74
C SER A 159 -2.84 10.87 9.26
N PHE A 160 -4.04 10.82 9.83
CA PHE A 160 -4.22 10.68 11.29
C PHE A 160 -3.69 9.36 11.86
N THR A 161 -3.43 8.38 11.01
CA THR A 161 -2.87 7.08 11.38
C THR A 161 -1.34 7.01 11.28
N SER A 162 -0.68 8.08 10.80
CA SER A 162 0.75 8.08 10.53
C SER A 162 1.50 9.00 11.48
N ASP A 163 2.58 8.51 12.08
CA ASP A 163 3.53 9.29 12.85
C ASP A 163 4.67 9.83 11.98
N ARG A 164 5.10 9.06 10.98
CA ARG A 164 6.11 9.44 10.01
C ARG A 164 5.76 8.95 8.60
N LYS A 165 6.01 9.78 7.59
CA LYS A 165 5.75 9.45 6.20
C LYS A 165 6.87 9.96 5.28
N SER A 166 7.31 9.12 4.36
CA SER A 166 8.26 9.47 3.30
C SER A 166 7.77 8.96 1.95
N VAL A 167 8.14 9.66 0.87
CA VAL A 167 7.86 9.28 -0.51
C VAL A 167 9.17 9.25 -1.29
N VAL A 168 9.31 8.26 -2.13
CA VAL A 168 10.45 8.10 -3.06
C VAL A 168 10.01 8.49 -4.45
#